data_9966e0377699bf6f9542f16ee85c3f0d
#
_entry.id   9966e0377699bf6f9542f16ee85c3f0d
#
_cell.length_a   1.000
_cell.length_b   1.000
_cell.length_c   1.000
_cell.angle_alpha   90.00
_cell.angle_beta   90.00
_cell.angle_gamma   90.00
#
_symmetry.space_group_name_H-M   'P 1'
#
loop_
_entity.id
_entity.type
_entity.pdbx_description
1 polymer ?
#
loop_
_entity_poly.entity_id
_entity_poly.type
_entity_poly.pdbx_seq_one_letter_code
_entity_poly.pdbx_strand_id
1 'polypeptide(L)'
;LPNPIKYAFIAIVKEAVNNIQKHSNAKNAFIRVCMHPGFYLLSIADNGTKISTTDSRGIGLSNMEERVRALNGVIRFDTENGFKITIIIRR
;
A
#
# COMPACT_ATOMS: atom_id res chain seq x y z
N LEU A 1 13.64 -0.26 11.05
CA LEU A 1 13.15 0.84 10.20
C LEU A 1 13.31 2.19 10.90
N PRO A 2 13.82 3.21 10.19
CA PRO A 2 13.78 4.57 10.72
C PRO A 2 12.34 4.99 11.05
N ASN A 3 12.18 5.79 12.10
CA ASN A 3 10.85 6.17 12.57
C ASN A 3 9.94 6.82 11.50
N PRO A 4 10.43 7.75 10.67
CA PRO A 4 9.56 8.31 9.63
C PRO A 4 9.01 7.27 8.66
N ILE A 5 9.84 6.29 8.29
CA ILE A 5 9.43 5.21 7.38
C ILE A 5 8.47 4.27 8.10
N LYS A 6 8.76 3.93 9.34
CA LYS A 6 7.91 3.07 10.15
C LYS A 6 6.49 3.65 10.29
N TYR A 7 6.37 4.93 10.63
CA TYR A 7 5.07 5.58 10.80
C TYR A 7 4.32 5.68 9.48
N ALA A 8 5.03 5.95 8.38
CA ALA A 8 4.41 5.98 7.06
C ALA A 8 3.87 4.60 6.68
N PHE A 9 4.64 3.54 6.90
CA PHE A 9 4.20 2.18 6.60
C PHE A 9 2.98 1.78 7.42
N ILE A 10 2.96 2.11 8.71
CA ILE A 10 1.80 1.84 9.58
C ILE A 10 0.55 2.54 9.05
N ALA A 11 0.66 3.81 8.70
CA ALA A 11 -0.47 4.58 8.18
C ALA A 11 -0.97 4.01 6.86
N ILE A 12 -0.06 3.62 5.97
CA ILE A 12 -0.41 3.05 4.68
C ILE A 12 -1.09 1.68 4.84
N VAL A 13 -0.58 0.83 5.73
CA VAL A 13 -1.20 -0.47 6.01
C VAL A 13 -2.63 -0.28 6.53
N LYS A 14 -2.83 0.64 7.47
CA LYS A 14 -4.16 0.92 8.01
C LYS A 14 -5.13 1.36 6.90
N GLU A 15 -4.71 2.27 6.05
CA GLU A 15 -5.53 2.75 4.95
C GLU A 15 -5.82 1.64 3.94
N ALA A 16 -4.82 0.83 3.60
CA ALA A 16 -4.97 -0.26 2.66
C ALA A 16 -5.95 -1.33 3.18
N VAL A 17 -5.81 -1.72 4.45
CA VAL A 17 -6.72 -2.70 5.06
C VAL A 17 -8.14 -2.16 5.09
N ASN A 18 -8.32 -0.89 5.43
CA ASN A 18 -9.61 -0.24 5.44
C ASN A 18 -10.25 -0.26 4.03
N ASN A 19 -9.46 0.03 3.00
CA ASN A 19 -9.92 -0.02 1.62
C ASN A 19 -10.33 -1.44 1.20
N ILE A 20 -9.57 -2.44 1.58
CA ILE A 20 -9.89 -3.84 1.28
C ILE A 20 -11.23 -4.21 1.92
N GLN A 21 -11.45 -3.85 3.17
CA GLN A 21 -12.69 -4.14 3.87
C GLN A 21 -13.91 -3.45 3.25
N LYS A 22 -13.73 -2.23 2.75
CA LYS A 22 -14.84 -1.43 2.23
C LYS A 22 -15.13 -1.67 0.75
N HIS A 23 -14.10 -1.94 -0.04
CA HIS A 23 -14.19 -1.86 -1.50
C HIS A 23 -13.80 -3.15 -2.21
N SER A 24 -13.36 -4.17 -1.50
CA SER A 24 -12.94 -5.43 -2.09
C SER A 24 -13.79 -6.59 -1.59
N ASN A 25 -13.95 -7.62 -2.41
CA ASN A 25 -14.53 -8.89 -2.00
C ASN A 25 -13.48 -9.90 -1.56
N ALA A 26 -12.27 -9.43 -1.29
CA ALA A 26 -11.18 -10.29 -0.88
C ALA A 26 -11.45 -10.94 0.48
N LYS A 27 -11.09 -12.21 0.60
CA LYS A 27 -11.15 -12.94 1.87
C LYS A 27 -9.82 -12.87 2.62
N ASN A 28 -8.74 -12.63 1.90
CA ASN A 28 -7.39 -12.60 2.45
C ASN A 28 -6.64 -11.39 1.96
N ALA A 29 -5.84 -10.83 2.85
CA ALA A 29 -4.88 -9.79 2.52
C ALA A 29 -3.49 -10.26 2.95
N PHE A 30 -2.48 -9.89 2.17
CA PHE A 30 -1.10 -10.29 2.39
C PHE A 30 -0.25 -9.05 2.56
N ILE A 31 0.43 -8.95 3.68
CA ILE A 31 1.28 -7.80 3.99
C ILE A 31 2.70 -8.32 4.16
N ARG A 32 3.64 -7.70 3.46
CA ARG A 32 5.04 -8.09 3.48
C ARG A 32 5.90 -6.86 3.62
N VAL A 33 6.83 -6.91 4.58
CA VAL A 33 7.85 -5.87 4.77
C VAL A 33 9.20 -6.52 4.59
N CYS A 34 10.02 -5.95 3.71
CA CYS A 34 11.37 -6.45 3.46
C CYS A 34 12.38 -5.31 3.65
N MET A 35 13.49 -5.63 4.27
CA MET A 35 14.61 -4.71 4.41
C MET A 35 15.78 -5.23 3.59
N HIS A 36 16.13 -4.50 2.55
CA HIS A 36 17.25 -4.83 1.67
C HIS A 36 18.40 -3.85 1.91
N PRO A 37 19.63 -4.19 1.50
CA PRO A 37 20.76 -3.27 1.70
C PRO A 37 20.56 -1.88 1.10
N GLY A 38 19.85 -1.77 -0.01
CA GLY A 38 19.66 -0.50 -0.71
C GLY A 38 18.30 0.14 -0.53
N PHE A 39 17.32 -0.58 0.03
CA PHE A 39 15.95 -0.06 0.12
C PHE A 39 15.09 -0.85 1.09
N TYR A 40 13.97 -0.22 1.48
CA TYR A 40 12.89 -0.88 2.22
C TYR A 40 11.71 -1.10 1.29
N LEU A 41 11.05 -2.25 1.41
CA LEU A 41 9.90 -2.59 0.58
C LEU A 41 8.70 -2.91 1.47
N LEU A 42 7.54 -2.37 1.12
CA LEU A 42 6.24 -2.73 1.69
C LEU A 42 5.35 -3.20 0.55
N SER A 43 4.78 -4.39 0.68
CA SER A 43 3.84 -4.94 -0.27
C SER A 43 2.54 -5.28 0.44
N ILE A 44 1.42 -4.84 -0.11
CA ILE A 44 0.08 -5.15 0.41
C ILE A 44 -0.74 -5.65 -0.77
N ALA A 45 -1.26 -6.86 -0.66
CA ALA A 45 -2.04 -7.47 -1.72
C ALA A 45 -3.30 -8.11 -1.17
N ASP A 46 -4.36 -8.18 -1.98
CA ASP A 46 -5.54 -8.94 -1.65
C ASP A 46 -5.87 -9.92 -2.78
N ASN A 47 -6.71 -10.91 -2.47
CA ASN A 47 -7.13 -11.92 -3.44
C ASN A 47 -8.54 -11.65 -3.98
N GLY A 48 -9.03 -10.43 -3.89
CA GLY A 48 -10.32 -10.05 -4.42
C GLY A 48 -10.34 -10.04 -5.93
N THR A 49 -11.51 -10.31 -6.50
CA THR A 49 -11.72 -10.24 -7.95
C THR A 49 -12.51 -8.99 -8.34
N LYS A 50 -13.18 -8.38 -7.36
CA LYS A 50 -13.95 -7.17 -7.56
C LYS A 50 -13.19 -5.99 -7.03
N ILE A 51 -12.87 -5.04 -7.89
CA ILE A 51 -12.14 -3.84 -7.52
C ILE A 51 -13.07 -2.66 -7.71
N SER A 52 -13.29 -1.92 -6.62
CA SER A 52 -14.06 -0.69 -6.68
C SER A 52 -13.18 0.44 -7.20
N THR A 53 -13.72 1.20 -8.15
CA THR A 53 -13.05 2.39 -8.67
C THR A 53 -13.70 3.67 -8.15
N THR A 54 -14.37 3.59 -7.00
CA THR A 54 -15.06 4.74 -6.43
C THR A 54 -14.07 5.80 -5.95
N ASP A 55 -14.53 7.02 -5.91
CA ASP A 55 -13.72 8.18 -5.55
C ASP A 55 -13.12 8.09 -4.14
N SER A 56 -13.84 7.47 -3.19
CA SER A 56 -13.33 7.33 -1.82
C SER A 56 -12.04 6.51 -1.78
N ARG A 57 -11.93 5.47 -2.62
CA ARG A 57 -10.71 4.69 -2.72
C ARG A 57 -9.60 5.52 -3.37
N GLY A 58 -9.94 6.31 -4.39
CA GLY A 58 -8.99 7.20 -5.05
C GLY A 58 -8.38 8.22 -4.09
N ILE A 59 -9.17 8.77 -3.16
CA ILE A 59 -8.67 9.71 -2.15
C ILE A 59 -7.63 9.02 -1.25
N GLY A 60 -7.92 7.81 -0.78
CA GLY A 60 -6.99 7.05 0.05
C GLY A 60 -5.68 6.76 -0.68
N LEU A 61 -5.75 6.39 -1.96
CA LEU A 61 -4.56 6.11 -2.76
C LEU A 61 -3.71 7.37 -2.97
N SER A 62 -4.36 8.51 -3.17
CA SER A 62 -3.66 9.78 -3.30
C SER A 62 -2.90 10.15 -2.04
N ASN A 63 -3.50 9.93 -0.87
CA ASN A 63 -2.83 10.16 0.41
C ASN A 63 -1.62 9.26 0.60
N MET A 64 -1.72 8.00 0.18
CA MET A 64 -0.59 7.08 0.20
C MET A 64 0.57 7.58 -0.67
N GLU A 65 0.25 8.05 -1.87
CA GLU A 65 1.26 8.61 -2.78
C GLU A 65 1.99 9.78 -2.16
N GLU A 66 1.27 10.70 -1.54
CA GLU A 66 1.87 11.86 -0.88
C GLU A 66 2.82 11.46 0.24
N ARG A 67 2.43 10.49 1.06
CA ARG A 67 3.28 10.00 2.14
C ARG A 67 4.57 9.39 1.62
N VAL A 68 4.47 8.61 0.56
CA VAL A 68 5.64 7.94 -0.04
C VAL A 68 6.56 8.96 -0.69
N ARG A 69 6.01 9.94 -1.40
CA ARG A 69 6.80 11.00 -2.03
C ARG A 69 7.55 11.84 -1.00
N ALA A 70 6.93 12.11 0.14
CA ALA A 70 7.57 12.87 1.21
C ALA A 70 8.83 12.17 1.73
N LEU A 71 8.95 10.87 1.53
CA LEU A 71 10.11 10.07 1.92
C LEU A 71 11.00 9.72 0.72
N ASN A 72 10.82 10.38 -0.41
CA ASN A 72 11.55 10.12 -1.65
C ASN A 72 11.40 8.68 -2.13
N GLY A 73 10.23 8.10 -1.90
CA GLY A 73 9.92 6.74 -2.31
C GLY A 73 9.13 6.66 -3.59
N VAL A 74 8.89 5.43 -4.01
CA VAL A 74 8.08 5.10 -5.18
C VAL A 74 6.94 4.21 -4.74
N ILE A 75 5.74 4.46 -5.25
CA ILE A 75 4.57 3.63 -5.00
C ILE A 75 4.00 3.15 -6.33
N ARG A 76 3.51 1.91 -6.33
CA ARG A 76 2.99 1.26 -7.50
C ARG A 76 1.68 0.56 -7.15
N PHE A 77 0.67 0.70 -8.00
CA PHE A 77 -0.62 0.02 -7.86
C PHE A 77 -0.79 -0.95 -9.02
N ASP A 78 -1.23 -2.17 -8.70
CA ASP A 78 -1.43 -3.23 -9.67
C ASP A 78 -2.79 -3.86 -9.42
N THR A 79 -3.58 -4.06 -10.48
CA THR A 79 -4.95 -4.54 -10.39
C THR A 79 -5.21 -5.82 -11.18
N GLU A 80 -4.21 -6.45 -11.75
CA GLU A 80 -4.40 -7.59 -12.65
C GLU A 80 -4.97 -8.83 -11.95
N ASN A 81 -4.45 -9.15 -10.76
CA ASN A 81 -4.85 -10.35 -10.02
C ASN A 81 -5.24 -9.98 -8.59
N GLY A 82 -6.33 -9.21 -8.45
CA GLY A 82 -6.66 -8.58 -7.20
C GLY A 82 -6.00 -7.21 -7.15
N PHE A 83 -5.90 -6.63 -5.98
CA PHE A 83 -5.29 -5.31 -5.80
C PHE A 83 -3.97 -5.44 -5.06
N LYS A 84 -2.92 -4.85 -5.60
CA LYS A 84 -1.59 -4.89 -4.98
C LYS A 84 -0.97 -3.51 -4.93
N ILE A 85 -0.42 -3.17 -3.78
CA ILE A 85 0.34 -1.94 -3.56
C ILE A 85 1.78 -2.33 -3.27
N THR A 86 2.72 -1.74 -3.98
CA THR A 86 4.15 -1.95 -3.72
C THR A 86 4.81 -0.61 -3.47
N ILE A 87 5.52 -0.48 -2.37
CA ILE A 87 6.19 0.74 -1.96
C ILE A 87 7.66 0.44 -1.75
N ILE A 88 8.51 1.27 -2.34
CA ILE A 88 9.96 1.16 -2.23
C ILE A 88 10.50 2.50 -1.76
N ILE A 89 11.26 2.48 -0.68
CA ILE A 89 11.91 3.67 -0.12
C ILE A 89 13.40 3.38 0.01
N ARG A 90 14.24 4.22 -0.58
CA ARG A 90 15.70 4.05 -0.50
C ARG A 90 16.22 4.22 0.91
N ARG A 91 17.16 3.39 1.24
CA ARG A 91 17.88 3.47 2.51
C ARG A 91 18.97 4.51 2.46
#